data_a71a1feaf46f1d0e1311c147efb42dc5
#
_entry.id   a71a1feaf46f1d0e1311c147efb42dc5
#
_cell.length_a   1.000
_cell.length_b   1.000
_cell.length_c   1.000
_cell.angle_alpha   90.00
_cell.angle_beta   90.00
_cell.angle_gamma   90.00
#
_symmetry.space_group_name_H-M   'P 1'
#
loop_
_entity.id
_entity.type
_entity.pdbx_description
1 polymer ?
#
loop_
_entity_poly.entity_id
_entity_poly.type
_entity_poly.pdbx_seq_one_letter_code
_entity_poly.pdbx_strand_id
1 'polypeptide(L)'
;MQRSFEGLDESRFHDMALTFRIMRLAAIWRTRLERALRPHGMTVALMRPMAYLMMMPNGATQRDLAIAMDTDCSALVRVLDLLEKEGFVARQPDVQDRRAKHIMLTPSGQQRCALFHQVAAQVEQDMTQTLPLPDRKPLIALLDTVLAAPPELSA
;
A
#
# COMPACT_ATOMS: atom_id res chain seq x y z
N MET A 1 -15.16 19.35 -5.69
CA MET A 1 -15.52 19.61 -7.11
C MET A 1 -15.07 18.41 -7.93
N GLN A 2 -16.00 17.50 -8.19
CA GLN A 2 -15.78 16.26 -8.93
C GLN A 2 -15.74 16.66 -10.40
N ARG A 3 -14.57 16.61 -11.03
CA ARG A 3 -14.49 16.72 -12.50
C ARG A 3 -14.97 15.40 -13.08
N SER A 4 -16.26 15.30 -13.35
CA SER A 4 -16.79 14.28 -14.25
C SER A 4 -16.24 14.58 -15.63
N PHE A 5 -15.46 13.68 -16.17
CA PHE A 5 -14.97 13.78 -17.54
C PHE A 5 -16.09 13.28 -18.45
N GLU A 6 -16.94 14.19 -18.91
CA GLU A 6 -18.01 13.92 -19.88
C GLU A 6 -17.41 13.71 -21.27
N GLY A 7 -16.79 12.59 -21.54
CA GLY A 7 -16.17 12.38 -22.84
C GLY A 7 -15.46 11.04 -23.02
N LEU A 8 -15.48 10.20 -21.98
CA LEU A 8 -14.96 8.84 -22.11
C LEU A 8 -16.07 7.92 -22.62
N ASP A 9 -15.96 7.49 -23.85
CA ASP A 9 -16.81 6.42 -24.40
C ASP A 9 -16.31 5.07 -23.84
N GLU A 10 -16.80 4.70 -22.67
CA GLU A 10 -16.46 3.44 -22.00
C GLU A 10 -16.91 2.21 -22.79
N SER A 11 -17.80 2.38 -23.78
CA SER A 11 -18.28 1.26 -24.61
C SER A 11 -17.18 0.66 -25.49
N ARG A 12 -16.17 1.46 -25.84
CA ARG A 12 -15.01 1.00 -26.64
C ARG A 12 -14.07 0.05 -25.90
N PHE A 13 -14.17 -0.01 -24.57
CA PHE A 13 -13.32 -0.81 -23.70
C PHE A 13 -14.16 -1.72 -22.79
N HIS A 14 -15.25 -2.26 -23.31
CA HIS A 14 -16.18 -3.08 -22.55
C HIS A 14 -15.45 -4.25 -21.82
N ASP A 15 -14.54 -4.92 -22.53
CA ASP A 15 -13.77 -6.05 -22.00
C ASP A 15 -12.71 -5.65 -20.95
N MET A 16 -12.39 -4.34 -20.86
CA MET A 16 -11.41 -3.80 -19.91
C MET A 16 -12.06 -2.90 -18.84
N ALA A 17 -13.37 -2.92 -18.72
CA ALA A 17 -14.11 -2.02 -17.82
C ALA A 17 -13.65 -2.14 -16.36
N LEU A 18 -13.36 -3.36 -15.89
CA LEU A 18 -12.84 -3.59 -14.53
C LEU A 18 -11.42 -3.03 -14.37
N THR A 19 -10.54 -3.31 -15.31
CA THR A 19 -9.15 -2.82 -15.30
C THR A 19 -9.09 -1.31 -15.21
N PHE A 20 -9.84 -0.60 -16.04
CA PHE A 20 -9.90 0.86 -16.02
C PHE A 20 -10.39 1.41 -14.68
N ARG A 21 -11.42 0.79 -14.09
CA ARG A 21 -11.96 1.23 -12.79
C ARG A 21 -10.96 1.03 -11.67
N ILE A 22 -10.30 -0.11 -11.62
CA ILE A 22 -9.27 -0.41 -10.62
C ILE A 22 -8.10 0.58 -10.74
N MET A 23 -7.55 0.75 -11.94
CA MET A 23 -6.42 1.66 -12.16
C MET A 23 -6.79 3.12 -11.85
N ARG A 24 -7.96 3.57 -12.28
CA ARG A 24 -8.45 4.92 -11.99
C ARG A 24 -8.68 5.13 -10.50
N LEU A 25 -9.31 4.16 -9.83
CA LEU A 25 -9.55 4.22 -8.39
C LEU A 25 -8.25 4.29 -7.62
N ALA A 26 -7.29 3.41 -7.95
CA ALA A 26 -5.98 3.39 -7.33
C ALA A 26 -5.22 4.71 -7.50
N ALA A 27 -5.27 5.32 -8.69
CA ALA A 27 -4.63 6.60 -8.97
C ALA A 27 -5.26 7.75 -8.16
N ILE A 28 -6.59 7.81 -8.08
CA ILE A 28 -7.31 8.82 -7.30
C ILE A 28 -7.01 8.64 -5.82
N TRP A 29 -7.05 7.41 -5.31
CA TRP A 29 -6.79 7.08 -3.91
C TRP A 29 -5.38 7.49 -3.51
N ARG A 30 -4.39 7.08 -4.31
CA ARG A 30 -3.00 7.47 -4.11
C ARG A 30 -2.82 8.98 -4.03
N THR A 31 -3.42 9.73 -4.97
CA THR A 31 -3.31 11.19 -5.02
C THR A 31 -3.90 11.85 -3.77
N ARG A 32 -5.06 11.36 -3.30
CA ARG A 32 -5.69 11.87 -2.09
C ARG A 32 -4.86 11.55 -0.85
N LEU A 33 -4.35 10.33 -0.75
CA LEU A 33 -3.51 9.89 0.35
C LEU A 33 -2.21 10.71 0.42
N GLU A 34 -1.50 10.89 -0.72
CA GLU A 34 -0.31 11.75 -0.79
C GLU A 34 -0.60 13.18 -0.32
N ARG A 35 -1.74 13.75 -0.74
CA ARG A 35 -2.14 15.10 -0.31
C ARG A 35 -2.39 15.17 1.20
N ALA A 36 -3.07 14.16 1.75
CA ALA A 36 -3.38 14.10 3.18
C ALA A 36 -2.12 13.86 4.04
N LEU A 37 -1.14 13.11 3.54
CA LEU A 37 0.11 12.79 4.23
C LEU A 37 1.11 13.97 4.25
N ARG A 38 1.06 14.84 3.24
CA ARG A 38 2.02 15.95 3.08
C ARG A 38 2.17 16.87 4.30
N PRO A 39 1.09 17.32 4.99
CA PRO A 39 1.21 18.16 6.18
C PRO A 39 1.96 17.49 7.34
N HIS A 40 2.02 16.16 7.34
CA HIS A 40 2.70 15.35 8.35
C HIS A 40 4.14 14.98 7.95
N GLY A 41 4.65 15.50 6.83
CA GLY A 41 5.97 15.13 6.31
C GLY A 41 6.08 13.65 5.91
N MET A 42 4.98 13.05 5.46
CA MET A 42 4.89 11.64 5.03
C MET A 42 4.60 11.55 3.54
N THR A 43 5.03 10.45 2.92
CA THR A 43 4.71 10.08 1.54
C THR A 43 4.26 8.63 1.49
N VAL A 44 3.44 8.26 0.51
CA VAL A 44 3.03 6.86 0.30
C VAL A 44 4.25 5.96 0.07
N ALA A 45 5.27 6.46 -0.64
CA ALA A 45 6.48 5.70 -0.93
C ALA A 45 7.22 5.25 0.33
N LEU A 46 7.33 6.13 1.35
CA LEU A 46 7.96 5.81 2.64
C LEU A 46 7.04 5.01 3.56
N MET A 47 5.75 5.33 3.56
CA MET A 47 4.80 4.71 4.49
C MET A 47 4.38 3.30 4.06
N ARG A 48 4.37 3.00 2.75
CA ARG A 48 3.95 1.70 2.25
C ARG A 48 4.76 0.53 2.84
N PRO A 49 6.11 0.50 2.78
CA PRO A 49 6.88 -0.59 3.40
C PRO A 49 6.69 -0.67 4.91
N MET A 50 6.55 0.47 5.59
CA MET A 50 6.30 0.50 7.03
C MET A 50 4.92 -0.09 7.38
N ALA A 51 3.88 0.19 6.57
CA ALA A 51 2.55 -0.39 6.75
C ALA A 51 2.57 -1.93 6.60
N TYR A 52 3.35 -2.47 5.66
CA TYR A 52 3.54 -3.91 5.52
C TYR A 52 4.30 -4.50 6.73
N LEU A 53 5.32 -3.82 7.22
CA LEU A 53 6.04 -4.25 8.44
C LEU A 53 5.16 -4.26 9.69
N MET A 54 4.14 -3.39 9.77
CA MET A 54 3.12 -3.47 10.84
C MET A 54 2.33 -4.78 10.83
N MET A 55 2.13 -5.38 9.65
CA MET A 55 1.46 -6.67 9.51
C MET A 55 2.40 -7.87 9.70
N MET A 56 3.69 -7.61 9.89
CA MET A 56 4.76 -8.61 10.07
C MET A 56 5.42 -8.43 11.45
N PRO A 57 4.78 -8.84 12.56
CA PRO A 57 5.22 -8.50 13.93
C PRO A 57 6.60 -9.03 14.29
N ASN A 58 7.06 -10.09 13.63
CA ASN A 58 8.42 -10.66 13.83
C ASN A 58 9.47 -10.05 12.92
N GLY A 59 9.13 -8.98 12.19
CA GLY A 59 9.95 -8.43 11.12
C GLY A 59 9.88 -9.26 9.84
N ALA A 60 10.57 -8.78 8.83
CA ALA A 60 10.65 -9.44 7.53
C ALA A 60 12.04 -9.29 6.94
N THR A 61 12.49 -10.27 6.15
CA THR A 61 13.64 -10.03 5.29
C THR A 61 13.25 -9.02 4.18
N GLN A 62 14.25 -8.38 3.59
CA GLN A 62 14.00 -7.49 2.45
C GLN A 62 13.28 -8.20 1.31
N ARG A 63 13.60 -9.48 1.08
CA ARG A 63 12.96 -10.31 0.06
C ARG A 63 11.49 -10.56 0.37
N ASP A 64 11.16 -10.95 1.62
CA ASP A 64 9.78 -11.20 2.03
C ASP A 64 8.93 -9.94 1.91
N LEU A 65 9.49 -8.80 2.31
CA LEU A 65 8.82 -7.51 2.19
C LEU A 65 8.59 -7.12 0.73
N ALA A 66 9.56 -7.35 -0.15
CA ALA A 66 9.42 -7.08 -1.59
C ALA A 66 8.35 -7.97 -2.22
N ILE A 67 8.29 -9.25 -1.87
CA ILE A 67 7.26 -10.19 -2.32
C ILE A 67 5.88 -9.73 -1.82
N ALA A 68 5.75 -9.43 -0.53
CA ALA A 68 4.48 -8.98 0.04
C ALA A 68 3.97 -7.67 -0.58
N MET A 69 4.88 -6.80 -1.00
CA MET A 69 4.56 -5.51 -1.62
C MET A 69 4.37 -5.59 -3.14
N ASP A 70 4.57 -6.75 -3.74
CA ASP A 70 4.64 -6.90 -5.20
C ASP A 70 5.52 -5.82 -5.83
N THR A 71 6.80 -5.80 -5.41
CA THR A 71 7.76 -4.79 -5.84
C THR A 71 9.16 -5.37 -6.02
N ASP A 72 10.00 -4.67 -6.79
CA ASP A 72 11.40 -5.05 -6.98
C ASP A 72 12.23 -4.82 -5.70
N CYS A 73 13.06 -5.81 -5.34
CA CYS A 73 13.97 -5.70 -4.20
C CYS A 73 14.92 -4.50 -4.32
N SER A 74 15.38 -4.16 -5.51
CA SER A 74 16.33 -3.05 -5.71
C SER A 74 15.69 -1.69 -5.48
N ALA A 75 14.41 -1.53 -5.86
CA ALA A 75 13.65 -0.32 -5.56
C ALA A 75 13.42 -0.14 -4.05
N LEU A 76 13.21 -1.25 -3.35
CA LEU A 76 12.96 -1.26 -1.91
C LEU A 76 14.19 -0.89 -1.09
N VAL A 77 15.43 -1.25 -1.53
CA VAL A 77 16.69 -0.95 -0.81
C VAL A 77 16.79 0.50 -0.43
N ARG A 78 16.65 1.40 -1.40
CA ARG A 78 16.81 2.85 -1.19
C ARG A 78 15.81 3.41 -0.17
N VAL A 79 14.59 2.90 -0.21
CA VAL A 79 13.55 3.33 0.72
C VAL A 79 13.86 2.83 2.13
N LEU A 80 14.29 1.58 2.27
CA LEU A 80 14.67 1.00 3.57
C LEU A 80 15.91 1.69 4.16
N ASP A 81 16.90 2.03 3.34
CA ASP A 81 18.09 2.76 3.80
C ASP A 81 17.73 4.15 4.32
N LEU A 82 16.78 4.83 3.66
CA LEU A 82 16.28 6.11 4.14
C LEU A 82 15.50 5.95 5.44
N LEU A 83 14.60 4.96 5.54
CA LEU A 83 13.82 4.69 6.76
C LEU A 83 14.71 4.31 7.94
N GLU A 84 15.81 3.57 7.71
CA GLU A 84 16.79 3.24 8.74
C GLU A 84 17.56 4.49 9.18
N LYS A 85 17.99 5.32 8.23
CA LYS A 85 18.65 6.61 8.53
C LYS A 85 17.75 7.55 9.34
N GLU A 86 16.46 7.57 9.03
CA GLU A 86 15.44 8.35 9.77
C GLU A 86 15.08 7.71 11.13
N GLY A 87 15.57 6.51 11.41
CA GLY A 87 15.32 5.80 12.67
C GLY A 87 13.94 5.16 12.78
N PHE A 88 13.22 4.95 11.68
CA PHE A 88 11.89 4.34 11.68
C PHE A 88 11.94 2.82 11.56
N VAL A 89 12.98 2.28 10.95
CA VAL A 89 13.25 0.84 10.89
C VAL A 89 14.64 0.53 11.41
N ALA A 90 14.85 -0.71 11.82
CA ALA A 90 16.15 -1.25 12.18
C ALA A 90 16.36 -2.60 11.51
N ARG A 91 17.59 -2.85 11.05
CA ARG A 91 18.02 -4.17 10.55
C ARG A 91 18.66 -4.96 11.67
N GLN A 92 18.11 -6.11 12.00
CA GLN A 92 18.64 -7.02 13.00
C GLN A 92 19.11 -8.32 12.34
N PRO A 93 20.25 -8.88 12.75
CA PRO A 93 20.66 -10.21 12.30
C PRO A 93 19.60 -11.24 12.68
N ASP A 94 19.32 -12.18 11.77
CA ASP A 94 18.48 -13.32 12.10
C ASP A 94 19.19 -14.20 13.14
N VAL A 95 18.41 -14.79 14.05
CA VAL A 95 18.95 -15.64 15.13
C VAL A 95 19.46 -16.98 14.57
N GLN A 96 18.84 -17.48 13.48
CA GLN A 96 19.16 -18.77 12.88
C GLN A 96 20.14 -18.65 11.71
N ASP A 97 20.02 -17.58 10.91
CA ASP A 97 20.93 -17.29 9.79
C ASP A 97 21.50 -15.87 9.91
N ARG A 98 22.71 -15.76 10.39
CA ARG A 98 23.43 -14.47 10.54
C ARG A 98 23.65 -13.73 9.20
N ARG A 99 23.43 -14.39 8.06
CA ARG A 99 23.50 -13.77 6.73
C ARG A 99 22.20 -13.07 6.37
N ALA A 100 21.07 -13.50 6.95
CA ALA A 100 19.78 -12.84 6.81
C ALA A 100 19.67 -11.69 7.80
N LYS A 101 19.09 -10.59 7.34
CA LYS A 101 18.75 -9.43 8.19
C LYS A 101 17.25 -9.25 8.18
N HIS A 102 16.65 -9.23 9.34
CA HIS A 102 15.25 -8.86 9.51
C HIS A 102 15.13 -7.35 9.68
N ILE A 103 14.16 -6.79 8.99
CA ILE A 103 13.78 -5.40 9.06
C ILE A 103 12.59 -5.31 10.01
N MET A 104 12.72 -4.49 11.03
CA MET A 104 11.69 -4.29 12.05
C MET A 104 11.39 -2.80 12.21
N LEU A 105 10.16 -2.48 12.58
CA LEU A 105 9.82 -1.13 12.99
C LEU A 105 10.42 -0.82 14.36
N THR A 106 11.03 0.35 14.48
CA THR A 106 11.41 0.92 15.77
C THR A 106 10.15 1.45 16.50
N PRO A 107 10.23 1.79 17.79
CA PRO A 107 9.14 2.50 18.49
C PRO A 107 8.73 3.80 17.77
N SER A 108 9.68 4.55 17.23
CA SER A 108 9.42 5.76 16.42
C SER A 108 8.70 5.41 15.12
N GLY A 109 9.10 4.33 14.45
CA GLY A 109 8.42 3.81 13.27
C GLY A 109 6.98 3.39 13.55
N GLN A 110 6.73 2.72 14.68
CA GLN A 110 5.38 2.33 15.09
C GLN A 110 4.48 3.55 15.33
N GLN A 111 4.99 4.59 15.99
CA GLN A 111 4.25 5.85 16.17
C GLN A 111 3.95 6.52 14.84
N ARG A 112 4.90 6.50 13.90
CA ARG A 112 4.72 7.03 12.56
C ARG A 112 3.65 6.27 11.79
N CYS A 113 3.62 4.94 11.91
CA CYS A 113 2.58 4.10 11.33
C CYS A 113 1.20 4.37 11.94
N ALA A 114 1.10 4.60 13.25
CA ALA A 114 -0.16 4.93 13.89
C ALA A 114 -0.76 6.22 13.31
N LEU A 115 0.06 7.26 13.13
CA LEU A 115 -0.39 8.50 12.49
C LEU A 115 -0.78 8.28 11.02
N PHE A 116 0.02 7.51 10.27
CA PHE A 116 -0.32 7.13 8.90
C PHE A 116 -1.68 6.44 8.83
N HIS A 117 -1.93 5.49 9.74
CA HIS A 117 -3.20 4.77 9.79
C HIS A 117 -4.39 5.71 10.01
N GLN A 118 -4.28 6.67 10.93
CA GLN A 118 -5.32 7.67 11.17
C GLN A 118 -5.63 8.49 9.91
N VAL A 119 -4.58 8.98 9.24
CA VAL A 119 -4.73 9.76 7.99
C VAL A 119 -5.33 8.91 6.88
N ALA A 120 -4.87 7.67 6.72
CA ALA A 120 -5.36 6.74 5.70
C ALA A 120 -6.82 6.35 5.94
N ALA A 121 -7.21 6.10 7.19
CA ALA A 121 -8.60 5.79 7.56
C ALA A 121 -9.54 6.96 7.25
N GLN A 122 -9.13 8.20 7.47
CA GLN A 122 -9.93 9.37 7.10
C GLN A 122 -10.09 9.47 5.57
N VAL A 123 -9.01 9.25 4.80
CA VAL A 123 -9.07 9.25 3.33
C VAL A 123 -10.00 8.14 2.84
N GLU A 124 -9.94 6.95 3.45
CA GLU A 124 -10.83 5.83 3.12
C GLU A 124 -12.29 6.20 3.39
N GLN A 125 -12.58 6.78 4.54
CA GLN A 125 -13.93 7.21 4.90
C GLN A 125 -14.47 8.23 3.89
N ASP A 126 -13.67 9.23 3.52
CA ASP A 126 -14.04 10.26 2.56
C ASP A 126 -14.25 9.68 1.14
N MET A 127 -13.43 8.70 0.77
CA MET A 127 -13.53 8.03 -0.54
C MET A 127 -14.74 7.11 -0.66
N THR A 128 -15.14 6.50 0.47
CA THR A 128 -16.20 5.49 0.51
C THR A 128 -17.53 6.02 1.06
N GLN A 129 -17.66 7.33 1.29
CA GLN A 129 -18.87 7.91 1.90
C GLN A 129 -20.17 7.63 1.11
N THR A 130 -20.06 7.48 -0.21
CA THR A 130 -21.20 7.16 -1.09
C THR A 130 -21.47 5.66 -1.22
N LEU A 131 -20.56 4.81 -0.71
CA LEU A 131 -20.73 3.36 -0.71
C LEU A 131 -21.50 2.94 0.53
N PRO A 132 -22.68 2.31 0.40
CA PRO A 132 -23.47 1.83 1.54
C PRO A 132 -22.63 0.88 2.42
N LEU A 133 -22.80 0.98 3.74
CA LEU A 133 -22.05 0.13 4.68
C LEU A 133 -22.19 -1.38 4.41
N PRO A 134 -23.39 -1.91 4.06
CA PRO A 134 -23.56 -3.32 3.73
C PRO A 134 -22.72 -3.78 2.52
N ASP A 135 -22.42 -2.86 1.57
CA ASP A 135 -21.73 -3.20 0.33
C ASP A 135 -20.20 -3.21 0.48
N ARG A 136 -19.67 -2.65 1.58
CA ARG A 136 -18.21 -2.56 1.79
C ARG A 136 -17.56 -3.93 1.95
N LYS A 137 -18.15 -4.80 2.78
CA LYS A 137 -17.62 -6.16 3.00
C LYS A 137 -17.66 -7.02 1.74
N PRO A 138 -18.78 -7.08 0.98
CA PRO A 138 -18.81 -7.77 -0.30
C PRO A 138 -17.79 -7.23 -1.30
N LEU A 139 -17.61 -5.92 -1.38
CA LEU A 139 -16.60 -5.33 -2.27
C LEU A 139 -15.17 -5.78 -1.91
N ILE A 140 -14.82 -5.76 -0.62
CA ILE A 140 -13.51 -6.24 -0.15
C ILE A 140 -13.33 -7.71 -0.52
N ALA A 141 -14.32 -8.57 -0.27
CA ALA A 141 -14.24 -9.99 -0.60
C ALA A 141 -14.07 -10.25 -2.10
N LEU A 142 -14.71 -9.44 -2.96
CA LEU A 142 -14.53 -9.52 -4.41
C LEU A 142 -13.13 -9.10 -4.83
N LEU A 143 -12.57 -8.04 -4.24
CA LEU A 143 -11.19 -7.62 -4.48
C LEU A 143 -10.19 -8.68 -4.02
N ASP A 144 -10.41 -9.28 -2.84
CA ASP A 144 -9.56 -10.36 -2.32
C ASP A 144 -9.57 -11.58 -3.28
N THR A 145 -10.73 -11.91 -3.86
CA THR A 145 -10.84 -12.98 -4.84
C THR A 145 -10.00 -12.69 -6.09
N VAL A 146 -9.99 -11.45 -6.56
CA VAL A 146 -9.17 -11.03 -7.71
C VAL A 146 -7.67 -11.05 -7.37
N LEU A 147 -7.31 -10.59 -6.16
CA LEU A 147 -5.93 -10.57 -5.68
C LEU A 147 -5.36 -11.98 -5.43
N ALA A 148 -6.20 -12.94 -5.08
CA ALA A 148 -5.80 -14.34 -4.86
C ALA A 148 -5.64 -15.14 -6.17
N ALA A 149 -6.03 -14.57 -7.31
CA ALA A 149 -5.82 -15.23 -8.60
C ALA A 149 -4.33 -15.44 -8.85
N PRO A 150 -3.89 -16.65 -9.26
CA PRO A 150 -2.48 -16.91 -9.50
C PRO A 150 -1.97 -16.00 -10.64
N PRO A 151 -0.70 -15.54 -10.56
CA PRO A 151 -0.12 -14.65 -11.57
C PRO A 151 0.23 -15.33 -12.90
N GLU A 152 -0.33 -16.48 -13.19
CA GLU A 152 -0.15 -17.16 -14.46
C GLU A 152 -0.92 -16.45 -15.57
N LEU A 153 -0.35 -15.35 -16.04
CA LEU A 153 -0.59 -14.93 -17.40
C LEU A 153 0.14 -15.95 -18.29
N SER A 154 -0.62 -16.89 -18.80
CA SER A 154 -0.15 -17.77 -19.86
C SER A 154 0.37 -16.88 -20.99
N ALA A 155 1.65 -17.03 -21.31
CA ALA A 155 2.28 -16.41 -22.45
C ALA A 155 1.69 -16.97 -23.76
#